data_00c74218d33b9941b0ddf7dd90d36484
#
_entry.id   00c74218d33b9941b0ddf7dd90d36484
#
_cell.length_a   1.000
_cell.length_b   1.000
_cell.length_c   1.000
_cell.angle_alpha   90.00
_cell.angle_beta   90.00
_cell.angle_gamma   90.00
#
_symmetry.space_group_name_H-M   'P 1'
#
loop_
_entity.id
_entity.type
_entity.pdbx_description
1 polymer ?
#
loop_
_entity_poly.entity_id
_entity_poly.type
_entity_poly.pdbx_seq_one_letter_code
_entity_poly.pdbx_strand_id
1 'polypeptide(L)'
;MPFDFSFVRADMSGRDCLPIELSEVGVAKGGRTLIDDLNLSIGSGRRTVLMGPNGAGKSLTLRLLQGAIAPDTGVVTAGGRPLDASNRKRIGLVLQRPILLRRSVRANLDHALRAQRVAASARRDRIEELLTLAGLEHRADAPARGLSGGEQQRLSIVRALAAEPDVLLLDEPTASLDPHATQSIERLIDQTTDAGVKVVLVTHDCGQARRLADEVLFLHQGRLAEHTPAATFFENPVSEPARAYLAGRLVL
;
A
#
# COMPACT_ATOMS: atom_id res chain seq x y z
N MET A 1 5.31 18.05 17.25
CA MET A 1 6.68 17.56 17.03
C MET A 1 6.64 16.59 15.88
N PRO A 2 7.59 16.58 14.95
CA PRO A 2 7.67 15.53 13.94
C PRO A 2 7.89 14.20 14.67
N PHE A 3 7.13 13.19 14.29
CA PHE A 3 7.22 11.85 14.85
C PHE A 3 8.61 11.27 14.52
N ASP A 4 9.28 10.70 15.50
CA ASP A 4 10.60 10.09 15.29
C ASP A 4 10.42 8.69 14.66
N PHE A 5 10.61 8.61 13.34
CA PHE A 5 10.71 7.36 12.61
C PHE A 5 12.12 6.73 12.67
N SER A 6 12.94 7.10 13.67
CA SER A 6 14.32 6.57 13.80
C SER A 6 14.34 5.03 13.77
N PHE A 7 13.27 4.42 14.17
CA PHE A 7 13.07 2.98 14.12
C PHE A 7 12.87 2.41 12.70
N VAL A 8 12.27 3.17 11.79
CA VAL A 8 12.18 2.79 10.36
C VAL A 8 13.53 3.02 9.66
N ARG A 9 14.42 3.81 10.28
CA ARG A 9 15.70 4.22 9.72
C ARG A 9 16.89 3.31 10.08
N ALA A 10 16.71 2.30 10.91
CA ALA A 10 17.84 1.59 11.53
C ALA A 10 18.82 0.92 10.55
N ASP A 11 18.45 0.68 9.29
CA ASP A 11 19.39 0.25 8.26
C ASP A 11 18.91 0.61 6.85
N MET A 12 19.34 1.75 6.33
CA MET A 12 19.08 2.18 4.94
C MET A 12 19.93 1.40 3.91
N SER A 13 20.95 0.66 4.35
CA SER A 13 21.89 -0.05 3.48
C SER A 13 21.33 -1.36 2.89
N GLY A 14 20.12 -1.77 3.30
CA GLY A 14 19.54 -3.07 2.94
C GLY A 14 18.11 -3.03 2.41
N ARG A 15 17.70 -2.00 1.66
CA ARG A 15 16.40 -2.03 0.95
C ARG A 15 16.45 -2.94 -0.26
N ASP A 16 16.71 -4.22 0.02
CA ASP A 16 16.96 -5.26 -0.97
C ASP A 16 15.73 -5.66 -1.79
N CYS A 17 14.52 -5.16 -1.48
CA CYS A 17 13.33 -5.57 -2.21
C CYS A 17 12.90 -4.60 -3.34
N LEU A 18 13.57 -3.47 -3.50
CA LEU A 18 13.29 -2.55 -4.62
C LEU A 18 14.39 -2.62 -5.68
N PRO A 19 14.06 -2.49 -6.97
CA PRO A 19 12.70 -2.37 -7.51
C PRO A 19 11.90 -3.68 -7.38
N ILE A 20 10.55 -3.55 -7.30
CA ILE A 20 9.65 -4.69 -7.55
C ILE A 20 9.21 -4.61 -8.99
N GLU A 21 9.40 -5.69 -9.75
CA GLU A 21 9.12 -5.73 -11.18
C GLU A 21 8.19 -6.87 -11.52
N LEU A 22 7.24 -6.59 -12.39
CA LEU A 22 6.39 -7.55 -13.05
C LEU A 22 6.81 -7.59 -14.52
N SER A 23 7.13 -8.78 -15.04
CA SER A 23 7.53 -8.98 -16.43
C SER A 23 6.63 -10.03 -17.08
N GLU A 24 5.88 -9.61 -18.10
CA GLU A 24 4.95 -10.43 -18.89
C GLU A 24 3.93 -11.19 -18.02
N VAL A 25 3.51 -10.54 -16.91
CA VAL A 25 2.66 -11.19 -15.92
C VAL A 25 1.23 -11.33 -16.43
N GLY A 26 0.73 -12.57 -16.39
CA GLY A 26 -0.64 -12.92 -16.69
C GLY A 26 -1.33 -13.64 -15.52
N VAL A 27 -2.62 -13.36 -15.33
CA VAL A 27 -3.48 -14.08 -14.38
C VAL A 27 -4.84 -14.32 -15.01
N ALA A 28 -5.29 -15.59 -14.99
CA ALA A 28 -6.60 -16.00 -15.47
C ALA A 28 -7.39 -16.71 -14.36
N LYS A 29 -8.69 -16.60 -14.38
CA LYS A 29 -9.58 -17.33 -13.47
C LYS A 29 -10.90 -17.66 -14.15
N GLY A 30 -11.27 -18.95 -14.11
CA GLY A 30 -12.52 -19.41 -14.70
C GLY A 30 -12.65 -19.12 -16.21
N GLY A 31 -11.55 -19.24 -16.95
CA GLY A 31 -11.50 -18.97 -18.39
C GLY A 31 -11.47 -17.46 -18.76
N ARG A 32 -11.46 -16.54 -17.77
CA ARG A 32 -11.38 -15.11 -17.99
C ARG A 32 -9.99 -14.60 -17.61
N THR A 33 -9.34 -13.87 -18.52
CA THR A 33 -8.10 -13.14 -18.25
C THR A 33 -8.41 -11.93 -17.35
N LEU A 34 -7.70 -11.82 -16.24
CA LEU A 34 -7.83 -10.73 -15.26
C LEU A 34 -6.65 -9.77 -15.30
N ILE A 35 -5.47 -10.29 -15.57
CA ILE A 35 -4.24 -9.55 -15.85
C ILE A 35 -3.67 -10.13 -17.15
N ASP A 36 -3.25 -9.28 -18.05
CA ASP A 36 -2.83 -9.64 -19.38
C ASP A 36 -1.55 -8.89 -19.76
N ASP A 37 -0.44 -9.64 -19.85
CA ASP A 37 0.88 -9.10 -20.22
C ASP A 37 1.26 -7.84 -19.43
N LEU A 38 1.13 -7.91 -18.10
CA LEU A 38 1.41 -6.77 -17.24
C LEU A 38 2.92 -6.62 -17.03
N ASN A 39 3.44 -5.50 -17.51
CA ASN A 39 4.83 -5.10 -17.36
C ASN A 39 4.88 -3.79 -16.57
N LEU A 40 5.50 -3.77 -15.37
CA LEU A 40 5.69 -2.56 -14.57
C LEU A 40 6.88 -2.69 -13.63
N SER A 41 7.43 -1.56 -13.20
CA SER A 41 8.50 -1.49 -12.21
C SER A 41 8.15 -0.46 -11.14
N ILE A 42 8.27 -0.86 -9.87
CA ILE A 42 8.11 -0.01 -8.69
C ILE A 42 9.50 0.26 -8.13
N GLY A 43 10.02 1.44 -8.42
CA GLY A 43 11.31 1.90 -7.90
C GLY A 43 11.25 2.52 -6.50
N SER A 44 12.41 2.90 -5.96
CA SER A 44 12.53 3.64 -4.70
C SER A 44 12.07 5.10 -4.82
N GLY A 45 11.79 5.75 -3.70
CA GLY A 45 11.61 7.20 -3.59
C GLY A 45 10.13 7.60 -3.63
N ARG A 46 9.59 7.86 -4.79
CA ARG A 46 8.30 8.54 -4.99
C ARG A 46 7.07 7.71 -4.60
N ARG A 47 5.97 8.40 -4.25
CA ARG A 47 4.66 7.76 -4.05
C ARG A 47 4.06 7.39 -5.41
N THR A 48 3.77 6.11 -5.57
CA THR A 48 3.12 5.59 -6.77
C THR A 48 1.63 5.42 -6.50
N VAL A 49 0.79 6.02 -7.32
CA VAL A 49 -0.66 5.81 -7.27
C VAL A 49 -1.09 4.93 -8.44
N LEU A 50 -1.75 3.83 -8.13
CA LEU A 50 -2.31 2.91 -9.10
C LEU A 50 -3.79 3.26 -9.32
N MET A 51 -4.12 3.74 -10.50
CA MET A 51 -5.46 4.17 -10.90
C MET A 51 -6.05 3.29 -12.00
N GLY A 52 -7.34 3.46 -12.25
CA GLY A 52 -8.07 2.77 -13.33
C GLY A 52 -9.50 2.43 -12.92
N PRO A 53 -10.34 2.05 -13.88
CA PRO A 53 -11.74 1.71 -13.63
C PRO A 53 -11.88 0.46 -12.72
N ASN A 54 -13.10 0.24 -12.22
CA ASN A 54 -13.41 -0.98 -11.48
C ASN A 54 -13.22 -2.20 -12.39
N GLY A 55 -12.59 -3.24 -11.85
CA GLY A 55 -12.27 -4.44 -12.63
C GLY A 55 -10.98 -4.35 -13.46
N ALA A 56 -10.26 -3.22 -13.47
CA ALA A 56 -9.01 -3.07 -14.22
C ALA A 56 -7.83 -3.93 -13.70
N GLY A 57 -7.99 -4.60 -12.55
CA GLY A 57 -6.94 -5.48 -11.99
C GLY A 57 -6.13 -4.87 -10.85
N LYS A 58 -6.46 -3.66 -10.36
CA LYS A 58 -5.68 -2.91 -9.35
C LYS A 58 -5.36 -3.72 -8.09
N SER A 59 -6.37 -4.22 -7.38
CA SER A 59 -6.17 -5.02 -6.16
C SER A 59 -5.45 -6.34 -6.45
N LEU A 60 -5.62 -6.90 -7.64
CA LEU A 60 -4.91 -8.10 -8.06
C LEU A 60 -3.43 -7.81 -8.27
N THR A 61 -3.11 -6.66 -8.88
CA THR A 61 -1.73 -6.17 -9.04
C THR A 61 -1.05 -5.98 -7.69
N LEU A 62 -1.73 -5.37 -6.68
CA LEU A 62 -1.15 -5.28 -5.34
C LEU A 62 -0.84 -6.65 -4.72
N ARG A 63 -1.72 -7.64 -4.93
CA ARG A 63 -1.48 -9.00 -4.42
C ARG A 63 -0.33 -9.71 -5.13
N LEU A 64 -0.12 -9.45 -6.42
CA LEU A 64 1.05 -9.91 -7.17
C LEU A 64 2.33 -9.26 -6.64
N LEU A 65 2.34 -7.92 -6.49
CA LEU A 65 3.47 -7.16 -5.93
C LEU A 65 3.86 -7.64 -4.52
N GLN A 66 2.87 -8.02 -3.70
CA GLN A 66 3.11 -8.53 -2.35
C GLN A 66 3.46 -10.05 -2.35
N GLY A 67 3.26 -10.76 -3.47
CA GLY A 67 3.42 -12.21 -3.54
C GLY A 67 2.34 -13.01 -2.80
N ALA A 68 1.17 -12.42 -2.54
CA ALA A 68 0.01 -13.13 -1.97
C ALA A 68 -0.59 -14.13 -2.95
N ILE A 69 -0.40 -13.88 -4.23
CA ILE A 69 -0.75 -14.78 -5.33
C ILE A 69 0.45 -14.91 -6.26
N ALA A 70 0.58 -16.10 -6.87
CA ALA A 70 1.52 -16.31 -7.95
C ALA A 70 0.85 -15.96 -9.30
N PRO A 71 1.59 -15.44 -10.29
CA PRO A 71 1.09 -15.28 -11.63
C PRO A 71 0.96 -16.67 -12.32
N ASP A 72 0.06 -16.76 -13.33
CA ASP A 72 -0.05 -17.95 -14.18
C ASP A 72 1.05 -17.94 -15.26
N THR A 73 1.44 -16.75 -15.74
CA THR A 73 2.55 -16.53 -16.69
C THR A 73 3.40 -15.35 -16.24
N GLY A 74 4.62 -15.27 -16.76
CA GLY A 74 5.56 -14.21 -16.42
C GLY A 74 6.20 -14.38 -15.04
N VAL A 75 6.88 -13.36 -14.57
CA VAL A 75 7.64 -13.39 -13.30
C VAL A 75 7.44 -12.10 -12.51
N VAL A 76 7.52 -12.24 -11.18
CA VAL A 76 7.60 -11.11 -10.24
C VAL A 76 8.93 -11.18 -9.53
N THR A 77 9.70 -10.08 -9.58
CA THR A 77 10.98 -9.97 -8.89
C THR A 77 10.95 -8.84 -7.86
N ALA A 78 11.79 -8.94 -6.85
CA ALA A 78 12.02 -7.91 -5.86
C ALA A 78 13.54 -7.80 -5.59
N GLY A 79 14.11 -6.61 -5.81
CA GLY A 79 15.55 -6.41 -5.76
C GLY A 79 16.32 -7.28 -6.76
N GLY A 80 15.78 -7.48 -7.96
CA GLY A 80 16.36 -8.31 -9.01
C GLY A 80 16.33 -9.84 -8.75
N ARG A 81 15.65 -10.29 -7.68
CA ARG A 81 15.51 -11.71 -7.33
C ARG A 81 14.05 -12.13 -7.38
N PRO A 82 13.74 -13.41 -7.66
CA PRO A 82 12.37 -13.90 -7.59
C PRO A 82 11.71 -13.56 -6.26
N LEU A 83 10.43 -13.18 -6.30
CA LEU A 83 9.65 -12.86 -5.09
C LEU A 83 9.40 -14.14 -4.29
N ASP A 84 10.01 -14.23 -3.11
CA ASP A 84 9.95 -15.39 -2.22
C ASP A 84 9.49 -15.02 -0.79
N ALA A 85 9.50 -15.99 0.11
CA ALA A 85 9.09 -15.78 1.50
C ALA A 85 10.01 -14.82 2.29
N SER A 86 11.24 -14.59 1.86
CA SER A 86 12.21 -13.74 2.54
C SER A 86 11.98 -12.27 2.21
N ASN A 87 11.94 -11.92 0.92
CA ASN A 87 11.76 -10.55 0.45
C ASN A 87 10.30 -10.08 0.58
N ARG A 88 9.32 -11.00 0.46
CA ARG A 88 7.89 -10.71 0.68
C ARG A 88 7.58 -10.12 2.06
N LYS A 89 8.32 -10.49 3.09
CA LYS A 89 8.15 -9.95 4.46
C LYS A 89 8.41 -8.46 4.54
N ARG A 90 9.17 -7.92 3.61
CA ARG A 90 9.49 -6.49 3.54
C ARG A 90 8.45 -5.68 2.75
N ILE A 91 7.38 -6.32 2.29
CA ILE A 91 6.28 -5.70 1.55
C ILE A 91 5.00 -5.79 2.38
N GLY A 92 4.63 -4.70 3.02
CA GLY A 92 3.38 -4.57 3.76
C GLY A 92 2.19 -4.41 2.83
N LEU A 93 1.06 -5.04 3.16
CA LEU A 93 -0.21 -4.86 2.42
C LEU A 93 -1.32 -4.52 3.40
N VAL A 94 -2.01 -3.43 3.13
CA VAL A 94 -3.21 -2.99 3.84
C VAL A 94 -4.40 -3.06 2.89
N LEU A 95 -5.41 -3.81 3.27
CA LEU A 95 -6.61 -4.02 2.45
C LEU A 95 -7.64 -2.91 2.69
N GLN A 96 -8.51 -2.70 1.72
CA GLN A 96 -9.63 -1.76 1.78
C GLN A 96 -10.50 -1.98 3.04
N ARG A 97 -10.77 -3.24 3.39
CA ARG A 97 -11.45 -3.60 4.65
C ARG A 97 -10.44 -4.13 5.66
N PRO A 98 -10.21 -3.42 6.79
CA PRO A 98 -9.25 -3.86 7.81
C PRO A 98 -9.58 -5.24 8.37
N ILE A 99 -8.57 -6.11 8.40
CA ILE A 99 -8.67 -7.41 9.07
C ILE A 99 -7.98 -7.30 10.44
N LEU A 100 -8.79 -7.14 11.50
CA LEU A 100 -8.29 -6.97 12.86
C LEU A 100 -8.57 -8.20 13.72
N LEU A 101 -7.62 -8.54 14.59
CA LEU A 101 -7.79 -9.59 15.59
C LEU A 101 -8.86 -9.19 16.60
N ARG A 102 -9.59 -10.17 17.14
CA ARG A 102 -10.57 -9.99 18.23
C ARG A 102 -9.86 -9.75 19.56
N ARG A 103 -9.07 -8.68 19.62
CA ARG A 103 -8.24 -8.29 20.78
C ARG A 103 -8.25 -6.77 20.90
N SER A 104 -7.63 -6.22 21.95
CA SER A 104 -7.43 -4.78 22.06
C SER A 104 -6.53 -4.23 20.95
N VAL A 105 -6.52 -2.90 20.80
CA VAL A 105 -5.63 -2.18 19.87
C VAL A 105 -4.18 -2.55 20.18
N ARG A 106 -3.76 -2.39 21.43
CA ARG A 106 -2.43 -2.76 21.94
C ARG A 106 -2.07 -4.21 21.60
N ALA A 107 -2.98 -5.14 21.83
CA ALA A 107 -2.72 -6.57 21.56
C ALA A 107 -2.64 -6.90 20.07
N ASN A 108 -3.24 -6.11 19.18
CA ASN A 108 -3.04 -6.22 17.73
C ASN A 108 -1.62 -5.82 17.32
N LEU A 109 -1.07 -4.75 17.92
CA LEU A 109 0.31 -4.29 17.67
C LEU A 109 1.33 -5.27 18.27
N ASP A 110 1.13 -5.71 19.52
CA ASP A 110 2.00 -6.70 20.16
C ASP A 110 2.09 -8.00 19.36
N HIS A 111 0.95 -8.44 18.78
CA HIS A 111 0.95 -9.62 17.92
C HIS A 111 1.81 -9.42 16.67
N ALA A 112 1.72 -8.25 16.02
CA ALA A 112 2.53 -7.94 14.84
C ALA A 112 4.04 -7.92 15.18
N LEU A 113 4.42 -7.25 16.26
CA LEU A 113 5.81 -7.18 16.73
C LEU A 113 6.38 -8.55 17.15
N ARG A 114 5.57 -9.41 17.75
CA ARG A 114 5.97 -10.81 18.05
C ARG A 114 6.23 -11.60 16.77
N ALA A 115 5.41 -11.42 15.74
CA ALA A 115 5.62 -12.08 14.45
C ALA A 115 6.95 -11.67 13.80
N GLN A 116 7.41 -10.44 14.08
CA GLN A 116 8.73 -9.93 13.68
C GLN A 116 9.86 -10.29 14.67
N ARG A 117 9.57 -11.07 15.69
CA ARG A 117 10.54 -11.49 16.73
C ARG A 117 11.16 -10.33 17.51
N VAL A 118 10.48 -9.19 17.61
CA VAL A 118 10.92 -8.07 18.44
C VAL A 118 11.02 -8.51 19.91
N ALA A 119 12.16 -8.21 20.54
CA ALA A 119 12.43 -8.60 21.92
C ALA A 119 11.38 -8.04 22.88
N ALA A 120 11.02 -8.80 23.93
CA ALA A 120 9.97 -8.41 24.89
C ALA A 120 10.24 -7.06 25.55
N SER A 121 11.52 -6.74 25.84
CA SER A 121 11.97 -5.48 26.40
C SER A 121 11.68 -4.27 25.52
N ALA A 122 11.81 -4.41 24.19
CA ALA A 122 11.61 -3.33 23.23
C ALA A 122 10.13 -3.19 22.78
N ARG A 123 9.30 -4.24 22.94
CA ARG A 123 7.93 -4.22 22.41
C ARG A 123 7.03 -3.16 23.04
N ARG A 124 7.21 -2.89 24.33
CA ARG A 124 6.37 -1.91 25.03
C ARG A 124 6.54 -0.52 24.42
N ASP A 125 7.76 -0.04 24.33
CA ASP A 125 8.07 1.29 23.81
C ASP A 125 7.64 1.38 22.34
N ARG A 126 7.86 0.32 21.57
CA ARG A 126 7.45 0.23 20.20
C ARG A 126 5.92 0.29 19.98
N ILE A 127 5.16 -0.32 20.89
CA ILE A 127 3.69 -0.23 20.87
C ILE A 127 3.24 1.21 21.11
N GLU A 128 3.83 1.91 22.09
CA GLU A 128 3.49 3.31 22.37
C GLU A 128 3.80 4.21 21.17
N GLU A 129 4.93 4.03 20.52
CA GLU A 129 5.28 4.75 19.27
C GLU A 129 4.24 4.51 18.17
N LEU A 130 3.87 3.26 17.92
CA LEU A 130 2.87 2.92 16.90
C LEU A 130 1.47 3.45 17.27
N LEU A 131 1.10 3.46 18.55
CA LEU A 131 -0.15 4.05 19.01
C LEU A 131 -0.17 5.56 18.76
N THR A 132 0.92 6.25 19.09
CA THR A 132 1.05 7.70 18.86
C THR A 132 1.01 8.02 17.36
N LEU A 133 1.70 7.24 16.52
CA LEU A 133 1.66 7.38 15.08
C LEU A 133 0.23 7.24 14.51
N ALA A 134 -0.55 6.32 15.06
CA ALA A 134 -1.94 6.11 14.68
C ALA A 134 -2.93 7.14 15.31
N GLY A 135 -2.50 7.90 16.35
CA GLY A 135 -3.39 8.73 17.17
C GLY A 135 -4.41 7.88 17.95
N LEU A 136 -3.97 6.73 18.48
CA LEU A 136 -4.82 5.73 19.14
C LEU A 136 -4.43 5.45 20.60
N GLU A 137 -3.61 6.32 21.23
CA GLU A 137 -3.15 6.17 22.62
C GLU A 137 -4.34 6.03 23.59
N HIS A 138 -5.35 6.87 23.41
CA HIS A 138 -6.58 6.89 24.20
C HIS A 138 -7.49 5.68 23.99
N ARG A 139 -7.20 4.86 22.98
CA ARG A 139 -7.95 3.64 22.61
C ARG A 139 -7.13 2.37 22.78
N ALA A 140 -5.93 2.45 23.37
CA ALA A 140 -4.95 1.34 23.42
C ALA A 140 -5.55 0.02 23.95
N ASP A 141 -6.37 0.08 24.98
CA ASP A 141 -6.97 -1.09 25.60
C ASP A 141 -8.40 -1.40 25.12
N ALA A 142 -8.95 -0.54 24.22
CA ALA A 142 -10.26 -0.77 23.63
C ALA A 142 -10.24 -1.97 22.65
N PRO A 143 -11.38 -2.69 22.51
CA PRO A 143 -11.50 -3.72 21.48
C PRO A 143 -11.29 -3.15 20.07
N ALA A 144 -10.32 -3.68 19.33
CA ALA A 144 -9.97 -3.14 18.00
C ALA A 144 -11.13 -3.14 16.99
N ARG A 145 -12.06 -4.10 17.12
CA ARG A 145 -13.27 -4.16 16.27
C ARG A 145 -14.35 -3.14 16.65
N GLY A 146 -14.25 -2.52 17.82
CA GLY A 146 -15.14 -1.44 18.27
C GLY A 146 -14.67 -0.05 17.86
N LEU A 147 -13.56 0.07 17.17
CA LEU A 147 -13.06 1.31 16.61
C LEU A 147 -13.93 1.78 15.43
N SER A 148 -13.95 3.10 15.16
CA SER A 148 -14.50 3.65 13.91
C SER A 148 -13.73 3.12 12.68
N GLY A 149 -14.30 3.22 11.49
CA GLY A 149 -13.67 2.76 10.25
C GLY A 149 -12.29 3.41 10.01
N GLY A 150 -12.17 4.72 10.24
CA GLY A 150 -10.90 5.43 10.11
C GLY A 150 -9.86 5.00 11.16
N GLU A 151 -10.28 4.80 12.42
CA GLU A 151 -9.40 4.27 13.47
C GLU A 151 -8.92 2.84 13.15
N GLN A 152 -9.82 1.98 12.66
CA GLN A 152 -9.46 0.62 12.24
C GLN A 152 -8.45 0.65 11.10
N GLN A 153 -8.62 1.57 10.14
CA GLN A 153 -7.71 1.68 9.01
C GLN A 153 -6.34 2.19 9.46
N ARG A 154 -6.28 3.23 10.33
CA ARG A 154 -5.01 3.68 10.91
C ARG A 154 -4.30 2.57 11.69
N LEU A 155 -5.03 1.82 12.52
CA LEU A 155 -4.47 0.64 13.21
C LEU A 155 -3.93 -0.40 12.21
N SER A 156 -4.61 -0.63 11.09
CA SER A 156 -4.17 -1.57 10.07
C SER A 156 -2.87 -1.13 9.41
N ILE A 157 -2.72 0.18 9.13
CA ILE A 157 -1.51 0.78 8.57
C ILE A 157 -0.33 0.64 9.54
N VAL A 158 -0.47 1.09 10.79
CA VAL A 158 0.64 1.01 11.75
C VAL A 158 1.00 -0.43 12.12
N ARG A 159 0.04 -1.35 12.07
CA ARG A 159 0.32 -2.78 12.22
C ARG A 159 1.16 -3.33 11.06
N ALA A 160 0.95 -2.85 9.83
CA ALA A 160 1.81 -3.20 8.71
C ALA A 160 3.21 -2.58 8.86
N LEU A 161 3.28 -1.34 9.35
CA LEU A 161 4.54 -0.64 9.65
C LEU A 161 5.34 -1.29 10.79
N ALA A 162 4.69 -2.01 11.70
CA ALA A 162 5.36 -2.79 12.76
C ALA A 162 6.35 -3.85 12.20
N ALA A 163 6.19 -4.22 10.93
CA ALA A 163 7.09 -5.13 10.23
C ALA A 163 8.31 -4.44 9.60
N GLU A 164 8.44 -3.11 9.75
CA GLU A 164 9.48 -2.28 9.14
C GLU A 164 9.64 -2.55 7.63
N PRO A 165 8.55 -2.42 6.86
CA PRO A 165 8.58 -2.77 5.44
C PRO A 165 9.38 -1.74 4.63
N ASP A 166 9.99 -2.19 3.53
CA ASP A 166 10.55 -1.30 2.51
C ASP A 166 9.45 -0.67 1.64
N VAL A 167 8.36 -1.42 1.43
CA VAL A 167 7.23 -1.04 0.60
C VAL A 167 5.93 -1.25 1.36
N LEU A 168 5.07 -0.24 1.38
CA LEU A 168 3.72 -0.31 1.90
C LEU A 168 2.71 -0.18 0.76
N LEU A 169 1.95 -1.24 0.54
CA LEU A 169 0.88 -1.31 -0.45
C LEU A 169 -0.46 -1.03 0.24
N LEU A 170 -1.22 -0.07 -0.27
CA LEU A 170 -2.50 0.37 0.29
C LEU A 170 -3.62 0.20 -0.75
N ASP A 171 -4.57 -0.67 -0.47
CA ASP A 171 -5.72 -0.92 -1.35
C ASP A 171 -6.93 -0.08 -0.90
N GLU A 172 -7.18 1.05 -1.54
CA GLU A 172 -8.27 1.99 -1.26
C GLU A 172 -8.44 2.32 0.24
N PRO A 173 -7.40 2.79 0.96
CA PRO A 173 -7.40 2.87 2.42
C PRO A 173 -8.38 3.90 2.98
N THR A 174 -8.94 4.76 2.16
CA THR A 174 -9.87 5.83 2.57
C THR A 174 -11.28 5.64 2.02
N ALA A 175 -11.54 4.51 1.34
CA ALA A 175 -12.86 4.24 0.79
C ALA A 175 -13.93 4.22 1.89
N SER A 176 -15.02 4.96 1.65
CA SER A 176 -16.18 5.06 2.55
C SER A 176 -15.87 5.72 3.91
N LEU A 177 -14.80 6.49 4.03
CA LEU A 177 -14.46 7.27 5.21
C LEU A 177 -14.91 8.73 5.06
N ASP A 178 -15.14 9.38 6.20
CA ASP A 178 -15.39 10.80 6.23
C ASP A 178 -14.13 11.62 5.89
N PRO A 179 -14.27 12.92 5.54
CA PRO A 179 -13.12 13.75 5.17
C PRO A 179 -12.05 13.90 6.25
N HIS A 180 -12.43 13.91 7.54
CA HIS A 180 -11.47 14.02 8.64
C HIS A 180 -10.64 12.75 8.79
N ALA A 181 -11.28 11.58 8.74
CA ALA A 181 -10.60 10.28 8.75
C ALA A 181 -9.68 10.13 7.53
N THR A 182 -10.15 10.54 6.34
CA THR A 182 -9.35 10.56 5.10
C THR A 182 -8.09 11.40 5.28
N GLN A 183 -8.21 12.64 5.76
CA GLN A 183 -7.06 13.51 6.00
C GLN A 183 -6.06 12.93 7.02
N SER A 184 -6.57 12.25 8.05
CA SER A 184 -5.71 11.61 9.05
C SER A 184 -4.89 10.45 8.45
N ILE A 185 -5.48 9.70 7.51
CA ILE A 185 -4.79 8.62 6.78
C ILE A 185 -3.78 9.21 5.78
N GLU A 186 -4.14 10.27 5.05
CA GLU A 186 -3.22 10.95 4.13
C GLU A 186 -1.98 11.46 4.85
N ARG A 187 -2.13 12.08 6.04
CA ARG A 187 -0.99 12.48 6.89
C ARG A 187 -0.12 11.29 7.31
N LEU A 188 -0.73 10.16 7.66
CA LEU A 188 0.02 8.95 8.01
C LEU A 188 0.79 8.39 6.81
N ILE A 189 0.24 8.50 5.59
CA ILE A 189 0.93 8.15 4.34
C ILE A 189 2.12 9.09 4.11
N ASP A 190 1.94 10.41 4.29
CA ASP A 190 3.02 11.39 4.15
C ASP A 190 4.17 11.09 5.11
N GLN A 191 3.86 10.92 6.40
CA GLN A 191 4.83 10.57 7.44
C GLN A 191 5.58 9.26 7.11
N THR A 192 4.87 8.25 6.58
CA THR A 192 5.45 6.97 6.17
C THR A 192 6.43 7.16 5.01
N THR A 193 6.08 7.99 4.03
CA THR A 193 6.96 8.31 2.90
C THR A 193 8.19 9.11 3.33
N ASP A 194 8.01 10.11 4.20
CA ASP A 194 9.10 10.93 4.75
C ASP A 194 10.10 10.09 5.56
N ALA A 195 9.62 9.02 6.20
CA ALA A 195 10.47 8.01 6.84
C ALA A 195 11.19 7.11 5.82
N GLY A 196 10.93 7.34 4.53
CA GLY A 196 11.58 6.67 3.42
C GLY A 196 11.00 5.30 3.07
N VAL A 197 9.83 4.91 3.54
CA VAL A 197 9.10 3.72 3.07
C VAL A 197 8.50 4.04 1.71
N LYS A 198 8.70 3.19 0.71
CA LYS A 198 7.99 3.31 -0.58
C LYS A 198 6.51 3.05 -0.38
N VAL A 199 5.66 3.98 -0.81
CA VAL A 199 4.20 3.82 -0.77
C VAL A 199 3.65 3.60 -2.16
N VAL A 200 2.82 2.56 -2.31
CA VAL A 200 1.98 2.31 -3.49
C VAL A 200 0.53 2.33 -3.04
N LEU A 201 -0.23 3.28 -3.56
CA LEU A 201 -1.62 3.53 -3.18
C LEU A 201 -2.56 3.22 -4.35
N VAL A 202 -3.55 2.35 -4.13
CA VAL A 202 -4.70 2.24 -5.03
C VAL A 202 -5.77 3.21 -4.57
N THR A 203 -6.27 4.03 -5.46
CA THR A 203 -7.46 4.86 -5.25
C THR A 203 -8.21 5.10 -6.56
N HIS A 204 -9.50 5.28 -6.46
CA HIS A 204 -10.35 5.77 -7.56
C HIS A 204 -10.74 7.25 -7.38
N ASP A 205 -10.34 7.88 -6.27
CA ASP A 205 -10.54 9.31 -6.02
C ASP A 205 -9.43 10.13 -6.69
N CYS A 206 -9.80 10.82 -7.79
CA CYS A 206 -8.88 11.68 -8.52
C CYS A 206 -8.36 12.85 -7.67
N GLY A 207 -9.14 13.36 -6.72
CA GLY A 207 -8.71 14.42 -5.82
C GLY A 207 -7.63 13.94 -4.86
N GLN A 208 -7.79 12.76 -4.28
CA GLN A 208 -6.78 12.12 -3.45
C GLN A 208 -5.51 11.81 -4.25
N ALA A 209 -5.67 11.22 -5.44
CA ALA A 209 -4.54 10.91 -6.30
C ALA A 209 -3.73 12.16 -6.65
N ARG A 210 -4.38 13.30 -6.96
CA ARG A 210 -3.70 14.59 -7.22
C ARG A 210 -2.90 15.10 -6.03
N ARG A 211 -3.38 14.88 -4.80
CA ARG A 211 -2.67 15.32 -3.59
C ARG A 211 -1.48 14.45 -3.23
N LEU A 212 -1.59 13.14 -3.47
CA LEU A 212 -0.63 12.17 -2.95
C LEU A 212 0.34 11.62 -4.00
N ALA A 213 -0.03 11.59 -5.29
CA ALA A 213 0.80 10.96 -6.30
C ALA A 213 2.01 11.81 -6.68
N ASP A 214 3.18 11.19 -6.75
CA ASP A 214 4.32 11.70 -7.49
C ASP A 214 4.35 11.10 -8.91
N GLU A 215 3.88 9.86 -9.05
CA GLU A 215 3.71 9.16 -10.33
C GLU A 215 2.41 8.34 -10.33
N VAL A 216 1.85 8.12 -11.51
CA VAL A 216 0.63 7.34 -11.70
C VAL A 216 0.87 6.17 -12.63
N LEU A 217 0.45 4.99 -12.18
CA LEU A 217 0.27 3.80 -12.99
C LEU A 217 -1.23 3.67 -13.30
N PHE A 218 -1.60 3.75 -14.57
CA PHE A 218 -2.99 3.63 -14.97
C PHE A 218 -3.25 2.26 -15.62
N LEU A 219 -4.08 1.46 -14.93
CA LEU A 219 -4.48 0.15 -15.43
C LEU A 219 -5.82 0.22 -16.16
N HIS A 220 -5.88 -0.49 -17.29
CA HIS A 220 -7.09 -0.70 -18.05
C HIS A 220 -7.14 -2.14 -18.58
N GLN A 221 -8.25 -2.85 -18.34
CA GLN A 221 -8.48 -4.22 -18.81
C GLN A 221 -7.33 -5.20 -18.51
N GLY A 222 -6.74 -5.12 -17.30
CA GLY A 222 -5.65 -6.00 -16.87
C GLY A 222 -4.27 -5.63 -17.42
N ARG A 223 -4.12 -4.54 -18.16
CA ARG A 223 -2.87 -4.07 -18.76
C ARG A 223 -2.46 -2.71 -18.17
N LEU A 224 -1.17 -2.40 -18.20
CA LEU A 224 -0.67 -1.05 -17.93
C LEU A 224 -0.88 -0.19 -19.17
N ALA A 225 -1.82 0.76 -19.11
CA ALA A 225 -2.12 1.65 -20.21
C ALA A 225 -1.25 2.92 -20.19
N GLU A 226 -0.80 3.35 -19.01
CA GLU A 226 0.04 4.53 -18.85
C GLU A 226 0.86 4.48 -17.56
N HIS A 227 2.12 4.95 -17.61
CA HIS A 227 2.97 5.20 -16.46
C HIS A 227 3.66 6.55 -16.64
N THR A 228 3.23 7.55 -15.91
CA THR A 228 3.72 8.93 -16.07
C THR A 228 3.80 9.66 -14.73
N PRO A 229 4.59 10.74 -14.63
CA PRO A 229 4.53 11.66 -13.50
C PRO A 229 3.10 12.16 -13.28
N ALA A 230 2.72 12.38 -12.03
CA ALA A 230 1.36 12.77 -11.67
C ALA A 230 0.90 14.06 -12.39
N ALA A 231 1.77 15.08 -12.50
CA ALA A 231 1.45 16.30 -13.21
C ALA A 231 1.05 16.01 -14.68
N THR A 232 1.85 15.20 -15.39
CA THR A 232 1.56 14.79 -16.75
C THR A 232 0.25 14.02 -16.85
N PHE A 233 0.04 13.06 -15.97
CA PHE A 233 -1.18 12.24 -15.97
C PHE A 233 -2.45 13.09 -15.84
N PHE A 234 -2.45 14.05 -14.93
CA PHE A 234 -3.65 14.84 -14.64
C PHE A 234 -3.86 16.04 -15.56
N GLU A 235 -2.82 16.53 -16.21
CA GLU A 235 -2.90 17.70 -17.10
C GLU A 235 -2.99 17.30 -18.57
N ASN A 236 -2.20 16.30 -18.98
CA ASN A 236 -2.11 15.85 -20.35
C ASN A 236 -1.88 14.34 -20.45
N PRO A 237 -2.86 13.50 -20.07
CA PRO A 237 -2.73 12.04 -20.12
C PRO A 237 -2.47 11.56 -21.54
N VAL A 238 -1.53 10.62 -21.67
CA VAL A 238 -1.05 10.13 -22.97
C VAL A 238 -2.02 9.10 -23.56
N SER A 239 -2.53 8.18 -22.73
CA SER A 239 -3.39 7.11 -23.20
C SER A 239 -4.85 7.55 -23.36
N GLU A 240 -5.54 7.03 -24.39
CA GLU A 240 -6.98 7.31 -24.58
C GLU A 240 -7.83 6.81 -23.39
N PRO A 241 -7.59 5.61 -22.81
CA PRO A 241 -8.33 5.19 -21.62
C PRO A 241 -8.16 6.13 -20.44
N ALA A 242 -6.97 6.69 -20.21
CA ALA A 242 -6.74 7.66 -19.12
C ALA A 242 -7.48 8.98 -19.37
N ARG A 243 -7.45 9.49 -20.62
CA ARG A 243 -8.23 10.69 -21.00
C ARG A 243 -9.72 10.50 -20.78
N ALA A 244 -10.26 9.36 -21.20
CA ALA A 244 -11.67 9.04 -21.04
C ALA A 244 -12.05 8.94 -19.55
N TYR A 245 -11.19 8.26 -18.75
CA TYR A 245 -11.38 8.09 -17.30
C TYR A 245 -11.40 9.44 -16.58
N LEU A 246 -10.41 10.31 -16.83
CA LEU A 246 -10.35 11.64 -16.19
C LEU A 246 -11.47 12.58 -16.63
N ALA A 247 -11.99 12.39 -17.83
CA ALA A 247 -13.18 13.11 -18.32
C ALA A 247 -14.51 12.56 -17.79
N GLY A 248 -14.49 11.53 -16.90
CA GLY A 248 -15.69 10.90 -16.37
C GLY A 248 -16.50 10.11 -17.41
N ARG A 249 -15.90 9.78 -18.56
CA ARG A 249 -16.52 8.96 -19.60
C ARG A 249 -16.39 7.48 -19.27
N LEU A 250 -17.34 6.67 -19.70
CA LEU A 250 -17.24 5.22 -19.58
C LEU A 250 -16.02 4.70 -20.35
N VAL A 251 -15.17 3.97 -19.64
CA VAL A 251 -14.00 3.29 -20.20
C VAL A 251 -14.35 1.81 -20.24
N LEU A 252 -14.72 1.32 -21.43
CA LEU A 252 -15.14 -0.07 -21.70
C LEU A 252 -13.93 -0.95 -22.04
#